data_938be757635e86a0dbd56bb955eee964
#
_entry.id   938be757635e86a0dbd56bb955eee964
#
_cell.length_a   1.000
_cell.length_b   1.000
_cell.length_c   1.000
_cell.angle_alpha   90.00
_cell.angle_beta   90.00
_cell.angle_gamma   90.00
#
_symmetry.space_group_name_H-M   'P 1'
#
loop_
_entity.id
_entity.type
_entity.pdbx_description
1 polymer ?
#
loop_
_entity_poly.entity_id
_entity_poly.type
_entity_poly.pdbx_seq_one_letter_code
_entity_poly.pdbx_strand_id
1 'polypeptide(L)'
;MKINASFKDKRGKIFDIFVNSPKDHCALITSKKGAVRGNHFHKKSTQFTFILNGKFRFYRAKVNKTGQIVEKVRRKIVTKNEFIIHPPYEAHTFVAVSKNTTILAFACGKRGGSYYEDDTFRLKKKLND
;
A
#
# COMPACT_ATOMS: atom_id res chain seq x y z
N MET A 1 -6.27 -7.24 -5.32
CA MET A 1 -6.48 -7.95 -6.59
C MET A 1 -5.16 -8.52 -7.08
N LYS A 2 -5.12 -9.80 -7.41
CA LYS A 2 -3.91 -10.43 -7.94
C LYS A 2 -3.65 -9.97 -9.37
N ILE A 3 -2.40 -9.58 -9.66
CA ILE A 3 -1.98 -9.28 -11.02
C ILE A 3 -1.56 -10.58 -11.70
N ASN A 4 -2.08 -10.82 -12.89
CA ASN A 4 -1.71 -11.95 -13.72
C ASN A 4 -0.54 -11.58 -14.63
N ALA A 5 0.20 -12.60 -15.09
CA ALA A 5 1.28 -12.39 -16.03
C ALA A 5 0.71 -11.85 -17.35
N SER A 6 1.32 -10.79 -17.88
CA SER A 6 1.01 -10.21 -19.18
C SER A 6 1.63 -11.04 -20.30
N PHE A 7 2.76 -11.66 -20.03
CA PHE A 7 3.50 -12.50 -20.96
C PHE A 7 4.22 -13.62 -20.19
N LYS A 8 4.30 -14.81 -20.81
CA LYS A 8 4.96 -15.97 -20.22
C LYS A 8 5.66 -16.78 -21.32
N ASP A 9 6.90 -17.15 -21.09
CA ASP A 9 7.62 -18.09 -21.95
C ASP A 9 8.58 -18.96 -21.09
N LYS A 10 9.48 -19.72 -21.74
CA LYS A 10 10.41 -20.60 -21.04
C LYS A 10 11.42 -19.85 -20.15
N ARG A 11 11.61 -18.55 -20.35
CA ARG A 11 12.51 -17.72 -19.53
C ARG A 11 11.85 -17.25 -18.23
N GLY A 12 10.50 -17.21 -18.16
CA GLY A 12 9.75 -16.72 -17.01
C GLY A 12 8.54 -15.91 -17.43
N LYS A 13 8.18 -14.94 -16.59
CA LYS A 13 6.94 -14.16 -16.74
C LYS A 13 7.22 -12.66 -16.67
N ILE A 14 6.39 -11.89 -17.37
CA ILE A 14 6.36 -10.43 -17.27
C ILE A 14 5.02 -10.03 -16.68
N PHE A 15 5.05 -9.19 -15.65
CA PHE A 15 3.85 -8.64 -15.03
C PHE A 15 3.84 -7.14 -15.26
N ASP A 16 2.85 -6.64 -16.01
CA ASP A 16 2.64 -5.21 -16.16
C ASP A 16 1.89 -4.69 -14.95
N ILE A 17 2.52 -3.81 -14.18
CA ILE A 17 1.90 -3.21 -12.99
C ILE A 17 1.12 -1.96 -13.41
N PHE A 18 1.72 -1.12 -14.23
CA PHE A 18 1.06 0.06 -14.82
C PHE A 18 1.27 0.06 -16.32
N VAL A 19 0.21 0.37 -17.06
CA VAL A 19 0.26 0.50 -18.53
C VAL A 19 -0.22 1.89 -18.89
N ASN A 20 0.63 2.69 -19.56
CA ASN A 20 0.33 4.06 -19.97
C ASN A 20 -0.19 4.91 -18.81
N SER A 21 0.34 4.67 -17.62
CA SER A 21 -0.08 5.33 -16.38
C SER A 21 1.15 5.72 -15.57
N PRO A 22 1.83 6.83 -15.94
CA PRO A 22 3.04 7.24 -15.24
C PRO A 22 2.75 7.61 -13.78
N LYS A 23 3.72 7.35 -12.91
CA LYS A 23 3.67 7.66 -11.49
C LYS A 23 4.81 8.58 -11.11
N ASP A 24 4.55 9.49 -10.19
CA ASP A 24 5.55 10.48 -9.77
C ASP A 24 6.57 9.91 -8.80
N HIS A 25 6.21 8.82 -8.09
CA HIS A 25 7.07 8.27 -7.04
C HIS A 25 6.93 6.76 -6.97
N CYS A 26 8.06 6.10 -6.72
CA CYS A 26 8.11 4.66 -6.44
C CYS A 26 9.11 4.42 -5.30
N ALA A 27 8.70 3.67 -4.28
CA ALA A 27 9.57 3.28 -3.18
C ALA A 27 9.56 1.76 -3.01
N LEU A 28 10.74 1.21 -2.75
CA LEU A 28 10.89 -0.17 -2.33
C LEU A 28 10.93 -0.19 -0.80
N ILE A 29 10.00 -0.89 -0.18
CA ILE A 29 9.87 -0.94 1.27
C ILE A 29 10.05 -2.37 1.76
N THR A 30 11.06 -2.60 2.59
CA THR A 30 11.26 -3.87 3.27
C THR A 30 10.70 -3.79 4.69
N SER A 31 10.20 -4.90 5.22
CA SER A 31 9.67 -4.95 6.58
C SER A 31 10.05 -6.25 7.26
N LYS A 32 10.49 -6.15 8.49
CA LYS A 32 10.75 -7.32 9.34
C LYS A 32 9.41 -7.88 9.83
N LYS A 33 9.36 -9.19 10.10
CA LYS A 33 8.17 -9.81 10.67
C LYS A 33 7.72 -9.05 11.92
N GLY A 34 6.44 -8.72 11.99
CA GLY A 34 5.85 -7.93 13.07
C GLY A 34 5.85 -6.43 12.83
N ALA A 35 6.58 -5.94 11.83
CA ALA A 35 6.60 -4.51 11.54
C ALA A 35 5.22 -4.02 11.11
N VAL A 36 4.85 -2.83 11.56
CA VAL A 36 3.60 -2.16 11.22
C VAL A 36 3.91 -0.94 10.38
N ARG A 37 3.34 -0.88 9.17
CA ARG A 37 3.49 0.24 8.25
C ARG A 37 2.14 0.86 8.00
N GLY A 38 2.03 2.17 8.13
CA GLY A 38 0.80 2.89 7.84
C GLY A 38 0.17 3.50 9.08
N ASN A 39 -1.08 3.17 9.34
CA ASN A 39 -1.94 3.86 10.32
C ASN A 39 -2.03 5.34 9.98
N HIS A 40 -2.19 5.60 8.68
CA HIS A 40 -2.28 6.95 8.16
C HIS A 40 -3.19 6.98 6.92
N PHE A 41 -3.47 8.19 6.45
CA PHE A 41 -4.21 8.42 5.22
C PHE A 41 -3.63 9.63 4.50
N HIS A 42 -4.02 9.79 3.25
CA HIS A 42 -3.64 10.93 2.41
C HIS A 42 -4.89 11.70 2.02
N LYS A 43 -4.78 13.00 1.88
CA LYS A 43 -5.93 13.85 1.49
C LYS A 43 -5.96 14.13 -0.01
N LYS A 44 -4.80 14.19 -0.65
CA LYS A 44 -4.67 14.54 -2.07
C LYS A 44 -4.14 13.41 -2.92
N SER A 45 -3.19 12.63 -2.40
CA SER A 45 -2.50 11.60 -3.15
C SER A 45 -3.28 10.29 -3.16
N THR A 46 -3.22 9.60 -4.30
CA THR A 46 -3.58 8.19 -4.40
C THR A 46 -2.29 7.38 -4.31
N GLN A 47 -2.26 6.41 -3.42
CA GLN A 47 -1.15 5.48 -3.29
C GLN A 47 -1.53 4.14 -3.91
N PHE A 48 -0.53 3.47 -4.48
CA PHE A 48 -0.69 2.12 -5.03
C PHE A 48 0.34 1.23 -4.35
N THR A 49 -0.07 0.06 -3.91
CA THR A 49 0.82 -0.91 -3.27
C THR A 49 0.84 -2.19 -4.08
N PHE A 50 2.03 -2.66 -4.41
CA PHE A 50 2.24 -3.97 -5.02
C PHE A 50 3.06 -4.83 -4.07
N ILE A 51 2.55 -6.01 -3.71
CA ILE A 51 3.25 -6.94 -2.83
C ILE A 51 4.25 -7.72 -3.67
N LEU A 52 5.52 -7.40 -3.51
CA LEU A 52 6.60 -8.04 -4.25
C LEU A 52 6.97 -9.39 -3.65
N ASN A 53 6.94 -9.47 -2.32
CA ASN A 53 7.30 -10.70 -1.60
C ASN A 53 6.69 -10.69 -0.20
N GLY A 54 6.38 -11.91 0.29
CA GLY A 54 5.94 -12.10 1.68
C GLY A 54 4.43 -12.01 1.87
N LYS A 55 4.06 -11.91 3.14
CA LYS A 55 2.66 -11.95 3.57
C LYS A 55 2.40 -10.84 4.57
N PHE A 56 1.30 -10.11 4.36
CA PHE A 56 0.86 -9.03 5.26
C PHE A 56 -0.59 -9.23 5.67
N ARG A 57 -0.90 -8.82 6.89
CA ARG A 57 -2.27 -8.54 7.29
C ARG A 57 -2.53 -7.07 6.95
N PHE A 58 -3.50 -6.85 6.08
CA PHE A 58 -3.83 -5.53 5.54
C PHE A 58 -5.16 -5.05 6.09
N TYR A 59 -5.17 -3.80 6.55
CA TYR A 59 -6.35 -3.12 7.11
C TYR A 59 -6.62 -1.86 6.32
N ARG A 60 -7.90 -1.57 6.11
CA ARG A 60 -8.34 -0.33 5.47
C ARG A 60 -9.68 0.12 6.01
N ALA A 61 -9.90 1.44 6.05
CA ALA A 61 -11.18 2.06 6.39
C ALA A 61 -11.21 3.50 5.93
N LYS A 62 -12.37 3.95 5.49
CA LYS A 62 -12.59 5.37 5.17
C LYS A 62 -12.52 6.22 6.43
N VAL A 63 -12.01 7.43 6.26
CA VAL A 63 -11.94 8.43 7.32
C VAL A 63 -12.56 9.74 6.84
N ASN A 64 -12.99 10.56 7.80
CA ASN A 64 -13.47 11.91 7.50
C ASN A 64 -12.27 12.90 7.45
N LYS A 65 -12.56 14.18 7.26
CA LYS A 65 -11.53 15.23 7.13
C LYS A 65 -10.63 15.36 8.37
N THR A 66 -11.14 14.96 9.53
CA THR A 66 -10.37 15.04 10.80
C THR A 66 -9.66 13.73 11.13
N GLY A 67 -9.76 12.72 10.26
CA GLY A 67 -9.08 11.43 10.46
C GLY A 67 -9.84 10.44 11.32
N GLN A 68 -11.13 10.69 11.60
CA GLN A 68 -11.97 9.73 12.32
C GLN A 68 -12.43 8.63 11.36
N ILE A 69 -12.34 7.38 11.80
CA ILE A 69 -12.83 6.23 11.05
C ILE A 69 -14.36 6.30 10.98
N VAL A 70 -14.91 6.25 9.76
CA VAL A 70 -16.35 6.42 9.52
C VAL A 70 -17.03 5.17 8.96
N GLU A 71 -16.32 4.05 8.91
CA GLU A 71 -16.87 2.76 8.49
C GLU A 71 -16.21 1.62 9.26
N LYS A 72 -16.74 0.40 9.12
CA LYS A 72 -16.13 -0.78 9.70
C LYS A 72 -14.76 -1.04 9.06
N VAL A 73 -13.74 -1.27 9.88
CA VAL A 73 -12.40 -1.63 9.40
C VAL A 73 -12.46 -2.97 8.70
N ARG A 74 -11.98 -3.00 7.46
CA ARG A 74 -11.85 -4.23 6.68
C ARG A 74 -10.43 -4.79 6.83
N ARG A 75 -10.32 -6.09 6.92
CA ARG A 75 -9.05 -6.79 7.11
C ARG A 75 -8.96 -7.98 6.18
N LYS A 76 -7.80 -8.17 5.57
CA LYS A 76 -7.51 -9.38 4.81
C LYS A 76 -6.01 -9.68 4.79
N ILE A 77 -5.66 -10.91 4.46
CA ILE A 77 -4.27 -11.30 4.19
C ILE A 77 -3.98 -11.01 2.72
N VAL A 78 -2.85 -10.35 2.47
CA VAL A 78 -2.36 -10.07 1.12
C VAL A 78 -0.99 -10.70 0.94
N THR A 79 -0.74 -11.23 -0.25
CA THR A 79 0.48 -11.96 -0.57
C THR A 79 1.06 -11.52 -1.90
N LYS A 80 2.16 -12.13 -2.32
CA LYS A 80 2.86 -11.82 -3.57
C LYS A 80 1.90 -11.62 -4.74
N ASN A 81 2.16 -10.57 -5.53
CA ASN A 81 1.40 -10.14 -6.72
C ASN A 81 0.03 -9.51 -6.41
N GLU A 82 -0.32 -9.28 -5.15
CA GLU A 82 -1.48 -8.43 -4.83
C GLU A 82 -1.18 -6.98 -5.18
N PHE A 83 -2.18 -6.33 -5.78
CA PHE A 83 -2.15 -4.91 -6.11
C PHE A 83 -3.31 -4.22 -5.39
N ILE A 84 -3.00 -3.11 -4.70
CA ILE A 84 -3.98 -2.41 -3.86
C ILE A 84 -3.93 -0.92 -4.18
N ILE A 85 -5.10 -0.31 -4.32
CA ILE A 85 -5.24 1.13 -4.52
C ILE A 85 -5.73 1.74 -3.22
N HIS A 86 -5.05 2.82 -2.79
CA HIS A 86 -5.41 3.59 -1.60
C HIS A 86 -5.84 4.98 -2.04
N PRO A 87 -7.16 5.22 -2.18
CA PRO A 87 -7.65 6.55 -2.55
C PRO A 87 -7.48 7.56 -1.40
N PRO A 88 -7.59 8.86 -1.68
CA PRO A 88 -7.63 9.86 -0.63
C PRO A 88 -8.73 9.56 0.40
N TYR A 89 -8.46 9.91 1.65
CA TYR A 89 -9.37 9.69 2.78
C TYR A 89 -9.71 8.22 3.06
N GLU A 90 -8.80 7.33 2.69
CA GLU A 90 -8.87 5.94 3.13
C GLU A 90 -7.59 5.60 3.89
N ALA A 91 -7.75 5.31 5.17
CA ALA A 91 -6.64 4.89 6.01
C ALA A 91 -6.25 3.45 5.70
N HIS A 92 -4.97 3.16 5.79
CA HIS A 92 -4.44 1.83 5.51
C HIS A 92 -3.30 1.47 6.46
N THR A 93 -3.16 0.18 6.69
CA THR A 93 -2.12 -0.38 7.56
C THR A 93 -1.72 -1.76 7.07
N PHE A 94 -0.42 -2.01 7.03
CA PHE A 94 0.16 -3.32 6.72
C PHE A 94 0.94 -3.83 7.93
N VAL A 95 0.62 -5.04 8.37
CA VAL A 95 1.39 -5.74 9.41
C VAL A 95 2.08 -6.92 8.75
N ALA A 96 3.41 -6.92 8.75
CA ALA A 96 4.19 -8.01 8.17
C ALA A 96 4.04 -9.25 9.05
N VAL A 97 3.54 -10.35 8.47
CA VAL A 97 3.32 -11.61 9.21
C VAL A 97 4.25 -12.73 8.78
N SER A 98 5.12 -12.48 7.81
CA SER A 98 6.17 -13.43 7.42
C SER A 98 7.53 -12.73 7.40
N LYS A 99 8.60 -13.51 7.27
CA LYS A 99 9.95 -12.98 7.07
C LYS A 99 10.09 -12.46 5.63
N ASN A 100 11.03 -11.52 5.42
CA ASN A 100 11.41 -11.05 4.07
C ASN A 100 10.25 -10.50 3.26
N THR A 101 9.48 -9.60 3.84
CA THR A 101 8.39 -8.93 3.16
C THR A 101 8.90 -7.69 2.41
N THR A 102 8.41 -7.49 1.20
CA THR A 102 8.79 -6.36 0.36
C THR A 102 7.58 -5.83 -0.39
N ILE A 103 7.42 -4.52 -0.35
CA ILE A 103 6.36 -3.79 -1.05
C ILE A 103 7.00 -2.82 -2.03
N LEU A 104 6.40 -2.65 -3.21
CA LEU A 104 6.60 -1.48 -4.06
C LEU A 104 5.42 -0.55 -3.82
N ALA A 105 5.70 0.68 -3.40
CA ALA A 105 4.69 1.71 -3.20
C ALA A 105 4.85 2.78 -4.27
N PHE A 106 3.75 3.06 -4.97
CA PHE A 106 3.70 4.08 -6.03
C PHE A 106 2.73 5.18 -5.60
N ALA A 107 2.98 6.40 -6.03
CA ALA A 107 2.07 7.50 -5.77
C ALA A 107 2.00 8.46 -6.95
N CYS A 108 0.82 9.05 -7.13
CA CYS A 108 0.64 10.24 -7.94
C CYS A 108 0.75 11.45 -7.01
N GLY A 109 1.37 12.54 -7.48
CA GLY A 109 1.62 13.72 -6.69
C GLY A 109 3.00 13.69 -6.04
N LYS A 110 3.34 14.75 -5.33
CA LYS A 110 4.65 14.90 -4.70
C LYS A 110 4.80 13.96 -3.51
N ARG A 111 5.76 13.05 -3.61
CA ARG A 111 6.08 12.07 -2.59
C ARG A 111 7.59 11.85 -2.58
N GLY A 112 8.13 11.33 -1.48
CA GLY A 112 9.55 11.01 -1.39
C GLY A 112 10.41 12.17 -0.93
N GLY A 113 11.62 11.88 -0.43
CA GLY A 113 12.53 12.91 0.08
C GLY A 113 11.84 13.80 1.10
N SER A 114 11.90 15.13 0.89
CA SER A 114 11.29 16.12 1.78
C SER A 114 9.75 16.13 1.71
N TYR A 115 9.13 15.47 0.73
CA TYR A 115 7.68 15.50 0.55
C TYR A 115 6.93 14.39 1.28
N TYR A 116 7.59 13.47 1.96
CA TYR A 116 6.94 12.30 2.58
C TYR A 116 5.83 12.66 3.54
N GLU A 117 5.99 13.71 4.33
CA GLU A 117 5.03 14.09 5.36
C GLU A 117 4.02 15.15 4.89
N ASP A 118 4.18 15.72 3.68
CA ASP A 118 3.34 16.83 3.21
C ASP A 118 1.87 16.44 3.07
N ASP A 119 1.58 15.19 2.75
CA ASP A 119 0.21 14.68 2.61
C ASP A 119 0.04 13.36 3.34
N THR A 120 0.65 13.25 4.53
CA THR A 120 0.53 12.06 5.38
C THR A 120 -0.04 12.46 6.73
N PHE A 121 -1.20 11.92 7.06
CA PHE A 121 -1.93 12.23 8.29
C PHE A 121 -2.09 10.96 9.11
N ARG A 122 -1.55 10.96 10.32
CA ARG A 122 -1.55 9.79 11.19
C ARG A 122 -2.86 9.66 11.95
N LEU A 123 -3.32 8.43 12.10
CA LEU A 123 -4.53 8.12 12.85
C LEU A 123 -4.25 8.22 14.35
N LYS A 124 -5.24 8.72 15.09
CA LYS A 124 -5.22 8.67 16.56
C LYS A 124 -5.49 7.25 17.05
N LYS A 125 -6.40 6.53 16.39
CA LYS A 125 -6.74 5.15 16.69
C LYS A 125 -6.19 4.25 15.59
N LYS A 126 -5.37 3.27 15.94
CA LYS A 126 -4.78 2.35 14.98
C LYS A 126 -5.82 1.40 14.40
N LEU A 127 -5.67 1.08 13.10
CA LEU A 127 -6.56 0.12 12.42
C LEU A 127 -6.30 -1.32 12.88
N ASN A 128 -5.09 -1.60 13.32
CA ASN A 128 -4.67 -2.96 13.69
C ASN A 128 -4.84 -3.28 15.18
N ASP A 129 -5.49 -2.42 15.91
CA ASP A 129 -5.81 -2.66 17.32
C ASP A 129 -7.07 -3.51 17.48
#